data_8a667d1b4da089f62ce965cc7afb2294
#
_entry.id   8a667d1b4da089f62ce965cc7afb2294
#
_cell.length_a   1.000
_cell.length_b   1.000
_cell.length_c   1.000
_cell.angle_alpha   90.00
_cell.angle_beta   90.00
_cell.angle_gamma   90.00
#
_symmetry.space_group_name_H-M   'P 1'
#
loop_
_entity.id
_entity.type
_entity.pdbx_description
1 polymer ?
#
loop_
_entity_poly.entity_id
_entity_poly.type
_entity_poly.pdbx_seq_one_letter_code
_entity_poly.pdbx_strand_id
1 'polypeptide(L)'
;MTYGYENLKLEKGMYAQSGKSFSRVLESLDPSENYRGTALEGLDAFQRQLKRFDIHVKGAGSDMVEKFFHTTDSAVLFPEFVSRVVRQGMESDILPEITATTTNFDGMDYRTIASVPTDDDKALRRVEEGVVLPTTAIRTQENLVKLHKRGRMLVASYEAIRFQRLDLFSVTLRQIGAYIARMHLDDAVQVLMNGDGNNNAASTFTIGTSPLTGKAGTLTYQQLVEFWAQFEPYELNCFSYKKPGR
;
A
#
# COMPACT_ATOMS: atom_id res chain seq x y z
N MET A 1 29.50 -27.12 -10.41
CA MET A 1 28.37 -26.55 -11.16
C MET A 1 28.51 -25.05 -11.12
N THR A 2 28.66 -24.38 -12.25
CA THR A 2 28.69 -22.91 -12.30
C THR A 2 27.25 -22.46 -12.17
N TYR A 3 26.90 -21.79 -11.07
CA TYR A 3 25.56 -21.28 -10.85
C TYR A 3 25.28 -20.12 -11.82
N GLY A 4 24.09 -20.10 -12.45
CA GLY A 4 23.74 -19.13 -13.48
C GLY A 4 23.77 -17.67 -13.01
N TYR A 5 23.53 -17.43 -11.69
CA TYR A 5 23.50 -16.09 -11.13
C TYR A 5 24.84 -15.35 -11.18
N GLU A 6 25.99 -16.05 -11.22
CA GLU A 6 27.32 -15.44 -11.27
C GLU A 6 27.63 -14.75 -12.60
N ASN A 7 27.01 -15.25 -13.69
CA ASN A 7 27.25 -14.76 -15.05
C ASN A 7 26.15 -13.81 -15.54
N LEU A 8 25.18 -13.50 -14.70
CA LEU A 8 24.06 -12.65 -15.09
C LEU A 8 24.51 -11.19 -15.23
N LYS A 9 24.36 -10.60 -16.43
CA LYS A 9 24.62 -9.20 -16.67
C LYS A 9 23.45 -8.36 -16.18
N LEU A 10 23.71 -7.40 -15.29
CA LEU A 10 22.70 -6.52 -14.74
C LEU A 10 22.69 -5.19 -15.51
N GLU A 11 21.52 -4.80 -16.00
CA GLU A 11 21.35 -3.59 -16.79
C GLU A 11 20.21 -2.72 -16.22
N LYS A 12 20.38 -1.40 -16.28
CA LYS A 12 19.33 -0.45 -15.89
C LYS A 12 18.02 -0.63 -16.68
N GLY A 13 18.12 -1.13 -17.91
CA GLY A 13 16.96 -1.45 -18.77
C GLY A 13 16.01 -2.49 -18.18
N MET A 14 16.45 -3.31 -17.22
CA MET A 14 15.60 -4.28 -16.52
C MET A 14 14.49 -3.62 -15.70
N TYR A 15 14.67 -2.37 -15.26
CA TYR A 15 13.62 -1.59 -14.58
C TYR A 15 12.54 -1.06 -15.52
N ALA A 16 12.84 -0.97 -16.81
CA ALA A 16 11.93 -0.42 -17.83
C ALA A 16 11.06 -1.49 -18.50
N GLN A 17 11.18 -2.76 -18.11
CA GLN A 17 10.34 -3.82 -18.67
C GLN A 17 8.88 -3.64 -18.23
N SER A 18 8.01 -3.42 -19.24
CA SER A 18 6.59 -3.17 -19.00
C SER A 18 5.93 -4.33 -18.23
N GLY A 19 5.18 -3.98 -17.19
CA GLY A 19 4.37 -4.91 -16.39
C GLY A 19 5.15 -5.85 -15.45
N LYS A 20 6.48 -5.71 -15.33
CA LYS A 20 7.29 -6.54 -14.43
C LYS A 20 8.13 -5.69 -13.47
N SER A 21 8.16 -6.06 -12.20
CA SER A 21 9.12 -5.50 -11.26
C SER A 21 10.53 -6.04 -11.54
N PHE A 22 11.56 -5.30 -11.14
CA PHE A 22 12.96 -5.73 -11.27
C PHE A 22 13.21 -7.11 -10.64
N SER A 23 12.64 -7.37 -9.47
CA SER A 23 12.71 -8.69 -8.83
C SER A 23 12.12 -9.80 -9.69
N ARG A 24 10.99 -9.56 -10.37
CA ARG A 24 10.39 -10.56 -11.27
C ARG A 24 11.23 -10.79 -12.52
N VAL A 25 11.88 -9.74 -13.03
CA VAL A 25 12.81 -9.88 -14.16
C VAL A 25 14.01 -10.72 -13.74
N LEU A 26 14.62 -10.44 -12.60
CA LEU A 26 15.72 -11.25 -12.08
C LEU A 26 15.31 -12.70 -11.85
N GLU A 27 14.14 -12.93 -11.25
CA GLU A 27 13.64 -14.28 -10.98
C GLU A 27 13.32 -15.05 -12.26
N SER A 28 12.92 -14.37 -13.34
CA SER A 28 12.71 -15.00 -14.64
C SER A 28 14.03 -15.40 -15.34
N LEU A 29 15.12 -14.68 -15.06
CA LEU A 29 16.46 -14.96 -15.61
C LEU A 29 17.24 -15.98 -14.76
N ASP A 30 16.98 -16.00 -13.47
CA ASP A 30 17.63 -16.86 -12.49
C ASP A 30 16.58 -17.41 -11.50
N PRO A 31 15.80 -18.47 -11.91
CA PRO A 31 14.72 -19.00 -11.09
C PRO A 31 15.22 -19.62 -9.78
N SER A 32 14.56 -19.29 -8.66
CA SER A 32 14.89 -19.83 -7.34
C SER A 32 14.69 -21.34 -7.24
N GLU A 33 13.87 -21.92 -8.10
CA GLU A 33 13.64 -23.36 -8.18
C GLU A 33 14.91 -24.17 -8.50
N ASN A 34 15.84 -23.57 -9.24
CA ASN A 34 17.11 -24.21 -9.64
C ASN A 34 18.08 -24.40 -8.46
N TYR A 35 17.78 -23.81 -7.30
CA TYR A 35 18.67 -23.83 -6.13
C TYR A 35 18.16 -24.68 -4.98
N ARG A 36 17.10 -25.46 -5.18
CA ARG A 36 16.59 -26.41 -4.17
C ARG A 36 17.66 -27.44 -3.82
N GLY A 37 17.84 -27.68 -2.54
CA GLY A 37 18.87 -28.60 -2.03
C GLY A 37 20.31 -28.04 -2.09
N THR A 38 20.49 -26.76 -2.37
CA THR A 38 21.81 -26.10 -2.37
C THR A 38 21.97 -25.13 -1.22
N ALA A 39 23.20 -24.65 -0.97
CA ALA A 39 23.45 -23.60 0.04
C ALA A 39 22.81 -22.24 -0.29
N LEU A 40 22.17 -22.10 -1.45
CA LEU A 40 21.47 -20.91 -1.92
C LEU A 40 19.93 -21.05 -1.83
N GLU A 41 19.45 -22.18 -1.31
CA GLU A 41 18.03 -22.41 -1.10
C GLU A 41 17.46 -21.37 -0.13
N GLY A 42 16.26 -20.86 -0.44
CA GLY A 42 15.59 -19.80 0.34
C GLY A 42 16.05 -18.37 0.02
N LEU A 43 17.09 -18.19 -0.83
CA LEU A 43 17.45 -16.89 -1.33
C LEU A 43 16.73 -16.60 -2.64
N ASP A 44 16.12 -15.40 -2.74
CA ASP A 44 15.59 -14.94 -4.03
C ASP A 44 16.72 -14.47 -4.98
N ALA A 45 16.38 -14.25 -6.26
CA ALA A 45 17.36 -13.84 -7.26
C ALA A 45 18.11 -12.56 -6.90
N PHE A 46 17.45 -11.59 -6.26
CA PHE A 46 18.09 -10.38 -5.78
C PHE A 46 19.10 -10.65 -4.64
N GLN A 47 18.75 -11.50 -3.69
CA GLN A 47 19.63 -11.87 -2.58
C GLN A 47 20.85 -12.66 -3.07
N ARG A 48 20.69 -13.51 -4.10
CA ARG A 48 21.81 -14.18 -4.75
C ARG A 48 22.75 -13.19 -5.42
N GLN A 49 22.24 -12.13 -6.05
CA GLN A 49 23.08 -11.06 -6.59
C GLN A 49 23.81 -10.28 -5.51
N LEU A 50 23.18 -9.98 -4.37
CA LEU A 50 23.88 -9.38 -3.23
C LEU A 50 25.04 -10.28 -2.75
N LYS A 51 24.82 -11.58 -2.68
CA LYS A 51 25.85 -12.56 -2.31
C LYS A 51 26.98 -12.62 -3.34
N ARG A 52 26.67 -12.55 -4.66
CA ARG A 52 27.66 -12.49 -5.73
C ARG A 52 28.62 -11.32 -5.57
N PHE A 53 28.09 -10.15 -5.21
CA PHE A 53 28.91 -8.94 -5.01
C PHE A 53 29.39 -8.80 -3.56
N ASP A 54 29.22 -9.82 -2.74
CA ASP A 54 29.61 -9.84 -1.32
C ASP A 54 29.06 -8.62 -0.56
N ILE A 55 27.80 -8.22 -0.80
CA ILE A 55 27.15 -7.07 -0.17
C ILE A 55 26.34 -7.53 1.03
N HIS A 56 26.78 -7.13 2.23
CA HIS A 56 26.10 -7.42 3.49
C HIS A 56 25.26 -6.23 3.94
N VAL A 57 23.93 -6.38 3.88
CA VAL A 57 22.98 -5.28 4.14
C VAL A 57 22.49 -5.21 5.60
N LYS A 58 22.79 -6.21 6.44
CA LYS A 58 22.26 -6.31 7.81
C LYS A 58 23.35 -6.75 8.81
N GLY A 59 23.16 -6.34 10.08
CA GLY A 59 23.95 -6.83 11.21
C GLY A 59 25.29 -6.14 11.39
N ALA A 60 26.11 -6.67 12.32
CA ALA A 60 27.40 -6.10 12.68
C ALA A 60 28.40 -6.05 11.52
N GLY A 61 28.28 -6.96 10.56
CA GLY A 61 29.08 -7.01 9.33
C GLY A 61 28.48 -6.23 8.16
N SER A 62 27.49 -5.35 8.39
CA SER A 62 26.88 -4.55 7.33
C SER A 62 27.92 -3.66 6.65
N ASP A 63 27.89 -3.64 5.33
CA ASP A 63 28.79 -2.85 4.49
C ASP A 63 28.39 -1.38 4.42
N MET A 64 29.27 -0.56 3.83
CA MET A 64 28.98 0.83 3.49
C MET A 64 28.11 0.90 2.23
N VAL A 65 27.32 1.97 2.10
CA VAL A 65 26.47 2.21 0.91
C VAL A 65 27.31 2.25 -0.37
N GLU A 66 28.54 2.75 -0.30
CA GLU A 66 29.50 2.82 -1.39
C GLU A 66 29.72 1.46 -2.09
N LYS A 67 29.62 0.34 -1.37
CA LYS A 67 29.86 -1.00 -1.92
C LYS A 67 28.94 -1.35 -3.10
N PHE A 68 27.73 -0.80 -3.13
CA PHE A 68 26.85 -0.93 -4.30
C PHE A 68 27.39 -0.28 -5.56
N PHE A 69 28.26 0.71 -5.43
CA PHE A 69 28.76 1.52 -6.55
C PHE A 69 30.18 1.13 -7.01
N HIS A 70 30.77 0.04 -6.49
CA HIS A 70 32.06 -0.44 -6.91
C HIS A 70 32.10 -0.95 -8.34
N THR A 71 30.98 -1.52 -8.82
CA THR A 71 30.84 -1.97 -10.21
C THR A 71 29.56 -1.44 -10.83
N THR A 72 29.52 -1.36 -12.15
CA THR A 72 28.31 -0.94 -12.89
C THR A 72 27.14 -1.88 -12.59
N ASP A 73 27.42 -3.19 -12.53
CA ASP A 73 26.40 -4.22 -12.29
C ASP A 73 25.84 -4.15 -10.88
N SER A 74 26.70 -4.00 -9.85
CA SER A 74 26.22 -3.86 -8.47
C SER A 74 25.41 -2.58 -8.25
N ALA A 75 25.74 -1.49 -8.95
CA ALA A 75 25.00 -0.24 -8.87
C ALA A 75 23.52 -0.37 -9.33
N VAL A 76 23.24 -1.30 -10.23
CA VAL A 76 21.88 -1.60 -10.68
C VAL A 76 20.99 -2.17 -9.55
N LEU A 77 21.61 -2.81 -8.55
CA LEU A 77 20.87 -3.39 -7.41
C LEU A 77 20.40 -2.35 -6.38
N PHE A 78 21.02 -1.17 -6.33
CA PHE A 78 20.75 -0.18 -5.30
C PHE A 78 19.30 0.33 -5.29
N PRO A 79 18.65 0.70 -6.42
CA PRO A 79 17.25 1.11 -6.41
C PRO A 79 16.30 0.02 -5.90
N GLU A 80 16.55 -1.25 -6.22
CA GLU A 80 15.76 -2.37 -5.71
C GLU A 80 15.97 -2.56 -4.21
N PHE A 81 17.18 -2.43 -3.71
CA PHE A 81 17.46 -2.42 -2.27
C PHE A 81 16.64 -1.35 -1.55
N VAL A 82 16.69 -0.09 -2.04
CA VAL A 82 15.90 1.01 -1.47
C VAL A 82 14.40 0.70 -1.50
N SER A 83 13.88 0.22 -2.65
CA SER A 83 12.47 -0.13 -2.80
C SER A 83 12.02 -1.20 -1.82
N ARG A 84 12.81 -2.25 -1.63
CA ARG A 84 12.50 -3.35 -0.69
C ARG A 84 12.49 -2.90 0.76
N VAL A 85 13.47 -2.09 1.15
CA VAL A 85 13.55 -1.59 2.53
C VAL A 85 12.41 -0.61 2.84
N VAL A 86 12.05 0.26 1.91
CA VAL A 86 10.88 1.15 2.04
C VAL A 86 9.59 0.33 2.18
N ARG A 87 9.40 -0.70 1.34
CA ARG A 87 8.23 -1.60 1.45
C ARG A 87 8.15 -2.31 2.79
N GLN A 88 9.30 -2.78 3.33
CA GLN A 88 9.33 -3.34 4.69
C GLN A 88 8.86 -2.34 5.75
N GLY A 89 9.14 -1.07 5.57
CA GLY A 89 8.61 -0.02 6.44
C GLY A 89 7.11 0.21 6.31
N MET A 90 6.51 -0.16 5.18
CA MET A 90 5.06 -0.03 4.93
C MET A 90 4.25 -1.24 5.40
N GLU A 91 4.89 -2.34 5.85
CA GLU A 91 4.20 -3.58 6.25
C GLU A 91 3.21 -3.43 7.42
N SER A 92 3.24 -2.31 8.14
CA SER A 92 2.25 -1.96 9.17
C SER A 92 1.02 -1.22 8.61
N ASP A 93 0.73 -1.34 7.33
CA ASP A 93 -0.40 -0.66 6.68
C ASP A 93 -1.73 -1.33 7.09
N ILE A 94 -2.64 -0.50 7.63
CA ILE A 94 -3.99 -0.92 8.05
C ILE A 94 -4.96 -0.91 6.86
N LEU A 95 -4.58 -0.28 5.74
CA LEU A 95 -5.45 -0.16 4.56
C LEU A 95 -6.03 -1.49 4.06
N PRO A 96 -5.26 -2.59 3.98
CA PRO A 96 -5.80 -3.88 3.54
C PRO A 96 -6.95 -4.40 4.40
N GLU A 97 -6.98 -4.06 5.70
CA GLU A 97 -8.01 -4.52 6.63
C GLU A 97 -9.35 -3.80 6.44
N ILE A 98 -9.31 -2.56 5.94
CA ILE A 98 -10.51 -1.72 5.71
C ILE A 98 -10.93 -1.64 4.24
N THR A 99 -10.17 -2.29 3.34
CA THR A 99 -10.39 -2.23 1.90
C THR A 99 -11.01 -3.53 1.40
N ALA A 100 -12.21 -3.47 0.82
CA ALA A 100 -12.88 -4.65 0.30
C ALA A 100 -12.18 -5.23 -0.94
N THR A 101 -11.61 -4.38 -1.80
CA THR A 101 -10.90 -4.80 -3.00
C THR A 101 -9.86 -3.78 -3.45
N THR A 102 -8.81 -4.23 -4.10
CA THR A 102 -7.76 -3.40 -4.67
C THR A 102 -7.63 -3.68 -6.15
N THR A 103 -7.72 -2.64 -6.98
CA THR A 103 -7.56 -2.74 -8.43
C THR A 103 -6.32 -1.97 -8.87
N ASN A 104 -5.44 -2.62 -9.64
CA ASN A 104 -4.32 -1.95 -10.27
C ASN A 104 -4.78 -1.28 -11.56
N PHE A 105 -4.45 -0.01 -11.71
CA PHE A 105 -4.84 0.80 -12.85
C PHE A 105 -3.64 1.61 -13.37
N ASP A 106 -3.43 1.59 -14.69
CA ASP A 106 -2.29 2.24 -15.34
C ASP A 106 -2.61 3.65 -15.88
N GLY A 107 -3.87 4.10 -15.75
CA GLY A 107 -4.33 5.42 -16.18
C GLY A 107 -4.22 6.49 -15.10
N MET A 108 -4.58 7.72 -15.47
CA MET A 108 -4.69 8.84 -14.52
C MET A 108 -6.10 9.03 -14.00
N ASP A 109 -7.10 8.50 -14.70
CA ASP A 109 -8.53 8.62 -14.40
C ASP A 109 -9.13 7.24 -14.21
N TYR A 110 -9.92 7.06 -13.16
CA TYR A 110 -10.57 5.80 -12.84
C TYR A 110 -12.09 5.98 -12.70
N ARG A 111 -12.86 5.06 -13.28
CA ARG A 111 -14.29 4.93 -13.03
C ARG A 111 -14.57 3.63 -12.30
N THR A 112 -15.24 3.73 -11.19
CA THR A 112 -15.73 2.56 -10.47
C THR A 112 -17.22 2.37 -10.71
N ILE A 113 -17.75 1.23 -10.26
CA ILE A 113 -19.18 0.96 -10.25
C ILE A 113 -19.75 1.65 -9.02
N ALA A 114 -20.64 2.62 -9.23
CA ALA A 114 -21.38 3.27 -8.17
C ALA A 114 -22.80 2.65 -8.12
N SER A 115 -22.88 1.41 -7.69
CA SER A 115 -24.16 0.79 -7.38
C SER A 115 -24.26 0.64 -5.88
N VAL A 116 -25.02 1.53 -5.24
CA VAL A 116 -25.48 1.32 -3.87
C VAL A 116 -26.94 0.90 -3.99
N PRO A 117 -27.23 -0.42 -4.13
CA PRO A 117 -28.58 -0.91 -4.20
C PRO A 117 -29.29 -0.58 -2.88
N THR A 118 -30.48 0.00 -2.97
CA THR A 118 -31.33 0.23 -1.80
C THR A 118 -31.75 -1.10 -1.17
N ASP A 119 -32.25 -1.08 0.05
CA ASP A 119 -32.72 -2.32 0.69
C ASP A 119 -33.87 -2.95 -0.08
N ASP A 120 -34.69 -2.14 -0.77
CA ASP A 120 -35.75 -2.59 -1.66
C ASP A 120 -35.20 -3.30 -2.92
N ASP A 121 -34.06 -2.82 -3.45
CA ASP A 121 -33.36 -3.45 -4.58
C ASP A 121 -32.67 -4.78 -4.20
N LYS A 122 -32.34 -4.98 -2.93
CA LYS A 122 -31.74 -6.22 -2.40
C LYS A 122 -32.79 -7.24 -1.96
N ALA A 123 -34.00 -6.77 -1.62
CA ALA A 123 -35.04 -7.62 -1.08
C ALA A 123 -35.55 -8.63 -2.12
N LEU A 124 -35.58 -9.90 -1.76
CA LEU A 124 -36.22 -10.95 -2.57
C LEU A 124 -37.72 -10.82 -2.43
N ARG A 125 -38.42 -10.48 -3.51
CA ARG A 125 -39.86 -10.39 -3.54
C ARG A 125 -40.48 -11.71 -3.99
N ARG A 126 -41.60 -12.08 -3.39
CA ARG A 126 -42.42 -13.20 -3.88
C ARG A 126 -43.02 -12.81 -5.22
N VAL A 127 -42.79 -13.61 -6.25
CA VAL A 127 -43.27 -13.38 -7.60
C VAL A 127 -44.17 -14.54 -8.00
N GLU A 128 -45.31 -14.23 -8.59
CA GLU A 128 -46.26 -15.24 -9.10
C GLU A 128 -45.74 -15.79 -10.45
N GLU A 129 -46.22 -16.97 -10.81
CA GLU A 129 -45.82 -17.63 -12.05
C GLU A 129 -46.22 -16.78 -13.27
N GLY A 130 -45.29 -16.53 -14.19
CA GLY A 130 -45.46 -15.71 -15.38
C GLY A 130 -45.31 -14.20 -15.20
N VAL A 131 -44.97 -13.73 -14.01
CA VAL A 131 -44.67 -12.30 -13.75
C VAL A 131 -43.17 -11.99 -13.97
N VAL A 132 -42.89 -10.80 -14.51
CA VAL A 132 -41.52 -10.34 -14.73
C VAL A 132 -40.80 -10.14 -13.38
N LEU A 133 -39.61 -10.71 -13.25
CA LEU A 133 -38.79 -10.54 -12.04
C LEU A 133 -38.37 -9.07 -11.87
N PRO A 134 -38.34 -8.55 -10.63
CA PRO A 134 -37.78 -7.24 -10.37
C PRO A 134 -36.31 -7.19 -10.74
N THR A 135 -35.86 -6.07 -11.29
CA THR A 135 -34.47 -5.89 -11.77
C THR A 135 -33.70 -4.93 -10.87
N THR A 136 -32.48 -5.30 -10.55
CA THR A 136 -31.53 -4.41 -9.87
C THR A 136 -30.57 -3.81 -10.90
N ALA A 137 -30.47 -2.49 -10.99
CA ALA A 137 -29.62 -1.82 -11.94
C ALA A 137 -28.24 -1.53 -11.33
N ILE A 138 -27.18 -1.92 -12.06
CA ILE A 138 -25.82 -1.56 -11.76
C ILE A 138 -25.43 -0.35 -12.60
N ARG A 139 -24.98 0.72 -11.96
CA ARG A 139 -24.60 1.98 -12.62
C ARG A 139 -23.12 2.25 -12.41
N THR A 140 -22.48 2.88 -13.41
CA THR A 140 -21.11 3.43 -13.27
C THR A 140 -21.18 4.83 -12.69
N GLN A 141 -20.09 5.26 -12.02
CA GLN A 141 -19.95 6.64 -11.55
C GLN A 141 -20.01 7.63 -12.72
N GLU A 142 -20.62 8.79 -12.48
CA GLU A 142 -20.73 9.85 -13.49
C GLU A 142 -19.40 10.60 -13.65
N ASN A 143 -18.71 10.85 -12.55
CA ASN A 143 -17.46 11.59 -12.52
C ASN A 143 -16.24 10.65 -12.48
N LEU A 144 -15.17 11.07 -13.15
CA LEU A 144 -13.88 10.39 -13.09
C LEU A 144 -13.16 10.71 -11.77
N VAL A 145 -12.68 9.70 -11.09
CA VAL A 145 -11.79 9.86 -9.93
C VAL A 145 -10.37 10.14 -10.45
N LYS A 146 -9.81 11.30 -10.12
CA LYS A 146 -8.43 11.65 -10.48
C LYS A 146 -7.45 11.02 -9.50
N LEU A 147 -6.48 10.28 -10.06
CA LEU A 147 -5.38 9.74 -9.28
C LEU A 147 -4.25 10.77 -9.18
N HIS A 148 -3.88 11.13 -7.96
CA HIS A 148 -2.79 12.07 -7.71
C HIS A 148 -1.46 11.32 -7.61
N LYS A 149 -0.52 11.67 -8.50
CA LYS A 149 0.84 11.15 -8.42
C LYS A 149 1.60 11.86 -7.30
N ARG A 150 2.13 11.09 -6.35
CA ARG A 150 3.01 11.58 -5.28
C ARG A 150 4.37 10.92 -5.39
N GLY A 151 5.40 11.64 -5.03
CA GLY A 151 6.76 11.13 -5.06
C GLY A 151 7.72 12.04 -4.33
N ARG A 152 8.85 11.48 -3.96
CA ARG A 152 9.97 12.20 -3.37
C ARG A 152 11.28 11.68 -3.94
N MET A 153 12.20 12.58 -4.21
CA MET A 153 13.54 12.23 -4.64
C MET A 153 14.43 12.00 -3.41
N LEU A 154 15.11 10.87 -3.36
CA LEU A 154 16.17 10.61 -2.38
C LEU A 154 17.46 11.20 -2.90
N VAL A 155 18.02 12.16 -2.17
CA VAL A 155 19.32 12.76 -2.45
C VAL A 155 20.23 12.46 -1.28
N ALA A 156 21.44 11.97 -1.56
CA ALA A 156 22.47 11.72 -0.57
C ALA A 156 23.77 12.43 -0.98
N SER A 157 24.47 13.01 -0.02
CA SER A 157 25.80 13.56 -0.27
C SER A 157 26.82 12.43 -0.54
N TYR A 158 27.92 12.76 -1.19
CA TYR A 158 29.01 11.81 -1.44
C TYR A 158 29.55 11.20 -0.13
N GLU A 159 29.67 12.01 0.91
CA GLU A 159 30.10 11.56 2.24
C GLU A 159 29.11 10.60 2.88
N ALA A 160 27.81 10.87 2.74
CA ALA A 160 26.77 9.97 3.25
C ALA A 160 26.83 8.60 2.54
N ILE A 161 27.06 8.56 1.24
CA ILE A 161 27.22 7.31 0.48
C ILE A 161 28.48 6.57 0.94
N ARG A 162 29.58 7.28 1.12
CA ARG A 162 30.87 6.70 1.43
C ARG A 162 31.01 6.16 2.86
N PHE A 163 30.43 6.87 3.84
CA PHE A 163 30.66 6.57 5.25
C PHE A 163 29.42 5.98 5.97
N GLN A 164 28.26 5.97 5.32
CA GLN A 164 27.05 5.44 5.95
C GLN A 164 26.94 3.93 5.75
N ARG A 165 26.72 3.20 6.85
CA ARG A 165 26.47 1.77 6.81
C ARG A 165 25.05 1.47 6.33
N LEU A 166 24.91 0.36 5.60
CA LEU A 166 23.64 -0.08 5.03
C LEU A 166 22.57 -0.40 6.07
N ASP A 167 22.95 -0.89 7.25
CA ASP A 167 22.03 -1.16 8.34
C ASP A 167 21.37 0.12 8.87
N LEU A 168 22.15 1.19 9.12
CA LEU A 168 21.64 2.50 9.55
C LEU A 168 20.85 3.18 8.43
N PHE A 169 21.32 3.10 7.20
CA PHE A 169 20.59 3.60 6.03
C PHE A 169 19.22 2.94 5.89
N SER A 170 19.16 1.62 6.14
CA SER A 170 17.90 0.87 6.14
C SER A 170 16.92 1.33 7.21
N VAL A 171 17.38 1.78 8.38
CA VAL A 171 16.49 2.34 9.42
C VAL A 171 15.79 3.59 8.90
N THR A 172 16.53 4.51 8.29
CA THR A 172 15.98 5.73 7.69
C THR A 172 14.96 5.42 6.58
N LEU A 173 15.28 4.47 5.70
CA LEU A 173 14.38 4.05 4.63
C LEU A 173 13.09 3.42 5.16
N ARG A 174 13.16 2.60 6.22
CA ARG A 174 11.97 2.05 6.88
C ARG A 174 11.10 3.12 7.53
N GLN A 175 11.70 4.16 8.13
CA GLN A 175 10.96 5.30 8.65
C GLN A 175 10.22 6.06 7.54
N ILE A 176 10.85 6.22 6.37
CA ILE A 176 10.20 6.79 5.19
C ILE A 176 9.02 5.90 4.75
N GLY A 177 9.20 4.58 4.72
CA GLY A 177 8.13 3.63 4.40
C GLY A 177 6.94 3.73 5.35
N ALA A 178 7.19 3.73 6.65
CA ALA A 178 6.15 3.89 7.67
C ALA A 178 5.39 5.23 7.54
N TYR A 179 6.08 6.30 7.14
CA TYR A 179 5.44 7.59 6.89
C TYR A 179 4.56 7.54 5.64
N ILE A 180 4.99 6.87 4.57
CA ILE A 180 4.20 6.68 3.35
C ILE A 180 2.91 5.91 3.67
N ALA A 181 2.99 4.83 4.45
CA ALA A 181 1.81 4.07 4.87
C ALA A 181 0.80 4.94 5.64
N ARG A 182 1.29 5.80 6.55
CA ARG A 182 0.43 6.77 7.26
C ARG A 182 -0.23 7.78 6.32
N MET A 183 0.50 8.26 5.31
CA MET A 183 -0.08 9.17 4.32
C MET A 183 -1.15 8.49 3.47
N HIS A 184 -0.96 7.23 3.08
CA HIS A 184 -1.98 6.47 2.36
C HIS A 184 -3.24 6.29 3.22
N LEU A 185 -3.07 6.01 4.51
CA LEU A 185 -4.20 5.92 5.45
C LEU A 185 -4.92 7.26 5.60
N ASP A 186 -4.17 8.37 5.73
CA ASP A 186 -4.77 9.72 5.84
C ASP A 186 -5.54 10.07 4.55
N ASP A 187 -5.00 9.75 3.37
CA ASP A 187 -5.68 9.95 2.10
C ASP A 187 -6.98 9.11 2.01
N ALA A 188 -6.95 7.86 2.44
CA ALA A 188 -8.13 7.01 2.48
C ALA A 188 -9.21 7.58 3.43
N VAL A 189 -8.82 8.02 4.61
CA VAL A 189 -9.73 8.67 5.57
C VAL A 189 -10.29 9.97 5.01
N GLN A 190 -9.47 10.78 4.31
CA GLN A 190 -9.95 12.01 3.66
C GLN A 190 -10.99 11.70 2.58
N VAL A 191 -10.78 10.66 1.77
CA VAL A 191 -11.76 10.23 0.75
C VAL A 191 -13.05 9.73 1.41
N LEU A 192 -12.97 8.94 2.48
CA LEU A 192 -14.14 8.50 3.24
C LEU A 192 -14.95 9.68 3.80
N MET A 193 -14.26 10.68 4.36
CA MET A 193 -14.92 11.84 4.99
C MET A 193 -15.49 12.84 3.97
N ASN A 194 -14.77 13.10 2.89
CA ASN A 194 -15.07 14.19 1.96
C ASN A 194 -15.58 13.72 0.60
N GLY A 195 -15.52 12.39 0.37
CA GLY A 195 -15.81 11.79 -0.94
C GLY A 195 -14.68 12.01 -1.96
N ASP A 196 -14.87 11.40 -3.12
CA ASP A 196 -13.95 11.46 -4.26
C ASP A 196 -14.48 12.35 -5.42
N GLY A 197 -15.48 13.18 -5.15
CA GLY A 197 -16.16 14.02 -6.16
C GLY A 197 -17.42 13.39 -6.76
N ASN A 198 -17.82 12.20 -6.31
CA ASN A 198 -19.03 11.49 -6.77
C ASN A 198 -20.20 11.53 -5.77
N ASN A 199 -20.22 12.48 -4.87
CA ASN A 199 -21.22 12.63 -3.83
C ASN A 199 -21.35 11.39 -2.93
N ASN A 200 -20.23 10.76 -2.64
CA ASN A 200 -20.10 9.52 -1.87
C ASN A 200 -19.35 9.71 -0.54
N ALA A 201 -19.35 10.94 -0.01
CA ALA A 201 -18.82 11.20 1.32
C ALA A 201 -19.60 10.40 2.37
N ALA A 202 -18.92 9.95 3.42
CA ALA A 202 -19.55 9.25 4.52
C ALA A 202 -20.60 10.12 5.21
N SER A 203 -21.69 9.50 5.65
CA SER A 203 -22.72 10.17 6.45
C SER A 203 -22.11 10.71 7.74
N THR A 204 -22.48 11.94 8.11
CA THR A 204 -21.98 12.57 9.33
C THR A 204 -22.97 12.40 10.47
N PHE A 205 -22.49 11.96 11.63
CA PHE A 205 -23.25 11.99 12.87
C PHE A 205 -23.03 13.34 13.56
N THR A 206 -24.10 14.13 13.71
CA THR A 206 -24.02 15.45 14.33
C THR A 206 -24.14 15.33 15.84
N ILE A 207 -23.10 15.72 16.55
CA ILE A 207 -23.12 15.81 18.01
C ILE A 207 -23.89 17.05 18.41
N GLY A 208 -25.10 16.84 18.97
CA GLY A 208 -25.96 17.90 19.46
C GLY A 208 -25.43 18.56 20.72
N THR A 209 -26.16 19.57 21.21
CA THR A 209 -25.87 20.21 22.50
C THR A 209 -26.08 19.21 23.62
N SER A 210 -25.07 18.96 24.45
CA SER A 210 -25.19 18.07 25.60
C SER A 210 -26.22 18.60 26.59
N PRO A 211 -27.26 17.84 26.95
CA PRO A 211 -28.24 18.26 27.94
C PRO A 211 -27.64 18.44 29.33
N LEU A 212 -26.50 17.79 29.60
CA LEU A 212 -25.81 17.89 30.92
C LEU A 212 -24.86 19.09 31.03
N THR A 213 -24.19 19.45 29.93
CA THR A 213 -23.15 20.50 29.97
C THR A 213 -23.54 21.77 29.24
N GLY A 214 -24.62 21.77 28.46
CA GLY A 214 -25.06 22.89 27.62
C GLY A 214 -24.05 23.29 26.53
N LYS A 215 -22.97 22.54 26.37
CA LYS A 215 -21.91 22.83 25.39
C LYS A 215 -22.16 22.06 24.09
N ALA A 216 -22.21 22.78 22.99
CA ALA A 216 -22.26 22.17 21.66
C ALA A 216 -20.96 21.41 21.34
N GLY A 217 -21.10 20.29 20.65
CA GLY A 217 -19.95 19.52 20.18
C GLY A 217 -19.21 18.70 21.26
N THR A 218 -19.80 18.51 22.43
CA THR A 218 -19.20 17.65 23.47
C THR A 218 -19.78 16.24 23.34
N LEU A 219 -18.93 15.27 23.05
CA LEU A 219 -19.32 13.86 22.99
C LEU A 219 -19.69 13.37 24.39
N THR A 220 -20.93 12.93 24.57
CA THR A 220 -21.42 12.28 25.79
C THR A 220 -21.48 10.77 25.59
N TYR A 221 -21.54 10.01 26.70
CA TYR A 221 -21.71 8.55 26.63
C TYR A 221 -23.00 8.15 25.88
N GLN A 222 -24.09 8.85 26.10
CA GLN A 222 -25.35 8.60 25.40
C GLN A 222 -25.20 8.77 23.89
N GLN A 223 -24.55 9.84 23.44
CA GLN A 223 -24.31 10.09 22.02
C GLN A 223 -23.37 9.05 21.38
N LEU A 224 -22.43 8.52 22.17
CA LEU A 224 -21.58 7.43 21.72
C LEU A 224 -22.39 6.13 21.51
N VAL A 225 -23.32 5.83 22.40
CA VAL A 225 -24.24 4.68 22.29
C VAL A 225 -25.19 4.86 21.10
N GLU A 226 -25.75 6.06 20.91
CA GLU A 226 -26.61 6.40 19.76
C GLU A 226 -25.84 6.25 18.43
N PHE A 227 -24.59 6.71 18.41
CA PHE A 227 -23.72 6.53 17.26
C PHE A 227 -23.44 5.06 16.99
N TRP A 228 -23.17 4.28 18.03
CA TRP A 228 -22.95 2.83 17.90
C TRP A 228 -24.19 2.11 17.37
N ALA A 229 -25.38 2.46 17.84
CA ALA A 229 -26.63 1.84 17.38
C ALA A 229 -26.90 2.05 15.87
N GLN A 230 -26.29 3.08 15.26
CA GLN A 230 -26.40 3.31 13.82
C GLN A 230 -25.64 2.30 12.95
N PHE A 231 -24.73 1.51 13.55
CA PHE A 231 -23.99 0.48 12.83
C PHE A 231 -24.74 -0.86 12.72
N GLU A 232 -25.88 -1.02 13.36
CA GLU A 232 -26.71 -2.20 13.11
C GLU A 232 -27.26 -2.20 11.66
N PRO A 233 -27.16 -3.31 10.93
CA PRO A 233 -26.78 -4.68 11.33
C PRO A 233 -25.29 -5.03 11.13
N TYR A 234 -24.41 -4.06 11.08
CA TYR A 234 -22.98 -4.27 10.81
C TYR A 234 -22.20 -4.58 12.11
N GLU A 235 -21.26 -5.50 12.03
CA GLU A 235 -20.31 -5.72 13.10
C GLU A 235 -19.25 -4.61 13.12
N LEU A 236 -18.99 -4.03 14.28
CA LEU A 236 -17.99 -2.99 14.46
C LEU A 236 -16.60 -3.66 14.63
N ASN A 237 -15.79 -3.66 13.57
CA ASN A 237 -14.46 -4.25 13.60
C ASN A 237 -13.39 -3.29 14.13
N CYS A 238 -13.56 -1.99 13.96
CA CYS A 238 -12.64 -0.98 14.50
C CYS A 238 -13.35 0.34 14.79
N PHE A 239 -12.82 1.07 15.76
CA PHE A 239 -13.26 2.42 16.10
C PHE A 239 -12.08 3.37 15.96
N SER A 240 -12.19 4.35 15.07
CA SER A 240 -11.18 5.38 14.86
C SER A 240 -11.73 6.76 15.22
N TYR A 241 -10.99 7.49 16.04
CA TYR A 241 -11.30 8.85 16.45
C TYR A 241 -10.21 9.80 15.99
N LYS A 242 -10.57 10.79 15.17
CA LYS A 242 -9.66 11.88 14.81
C LYS A 242 -9.88 13.02 15.80
N LYS A 243 -8.88 13.30 16.64
CA LYS A 243 -8.88 14.49 17.48
C LYS A 243 -8.87 15.73 16.59
N PRO A 244 -9.79 16.69 16.77
CA PRO A 244 -9.73 17.94 16.02
C PRO A 244 -8.36 18.56 16.19
N GLY A 245 -7.73 18.92 15.09
CA GLY A 245 -6.41 19.53 15.09
C GLY A 245 -6.42 20.84 15.89
N ARG A 246 -5.34 21.06 16.65
CA ARG A 246 -5.01 22.38 17.20
C ARG A 246 -4.57 23.29 16.06
#